data_4f11cc15185404fc6bdc0a0a369b9377
#
_entry.id   4f11cc15185404fc6bdc0a0a369b9377
#
_cell.length_a   1.000
_cell.length_b   1.000
_cell.length_c   1.000
_cell.angle_alpha   90.00
_cell.angle_beta   90.00
_cell.angle_gamma   90.00
#
_symmetry.space_group_name_H-M   'P 1'
#
loop_
_entity.id
_entity.type
_entity.pdbx_description
1 polymer ?
#
loop_
_entity_poly.entity_id
_entity_poly.type
_entity_poly.pdbx_seq_one_letter_code
_entity_poly.pdbx_strand_id
1 'polypeptide(L)'
;MADITRFGIKEVADVAFYSLDDNGKPTGKPVMVFDTLKVSNIEFTAEQTEARGGKGNAPLIIWDYGREATLTIEDALLSMETLALMFEDDVTAGTDGITISANTFPGTYYVEGKTFARNENNGKDHLFTFKIHKAKINSEVTLTMEAEGDPSVFGMTLRVLRDKDGNMMELTRESEVFDTTQKIEFAEITA
;
A
#
# COMPACT_ATOMS: atom_id res chain seq x y z
N MET A 1 30.93 14.98 7.09
CA MET A 1 29.96 14.37 6.17
C MET A 1 28.96 13.60 7.03
N ALA A 2 27.66 13.77 6.84
CA ALA A 2 26.68 12.95 7.52
C ALA A 2 26.91 11.49 7.09
N ASP A 3 26.99 10.58 8.03
CA ASP A 3 27.17 9.16 7.76
C ASP A 3 25.91 8.64 7.06
N ILE A 4 26.03 8.26 5.78
CA ILE A 4 24.90 7.77 4.99
C ILE A 4 24.62 6.34 5.46
N THR A 5 23.57 6.15 6.22
CA THR A 5 23.13 4.82 6.63
C THR A 5 22.35 4.16 5.50
N ARG A 6 22.90 3.11 4.92
CA ARG A 6 22.25 2.29 3.91
C ARG A 6 21.50 1.14 4.59
N PHE A 7 20.40 0.72 4.00
CA PHE A 7 19.63 -0.42 4.47
C PHE A 7 19.02 -1.19 3.27
N GLY A 8 18.77 -2.48 3.50
CA GLY A 8 18.07 -3.36 2.58
C GLY A 8 16.73 -3.80 3.16
N ILE A 9 15.68 -3.82 2.36
CA ILE A 9 14.38 -4.39 2.70
C ILE A 9 14.36 -5.83 2.18
N LYS A 10 14.03 -6.79 3.03
CA LYS A 10 14.06 -8.22 2.67
C LYS A 10 12.69 -8.86 2.62
N GLU A 11 11.80 -8.46 3.49
CA GLU A 11 10.51 -9.12 3.70
C GLU A 11 9.37 -8.31 3.09
N VAL A 12 8.26 -9.01 2.79
CA VAL A 12 7.03 -8.37 2.35
C VAL A 12 6.43 -7.61 3.54
N ALA A 13 5.87 -6.45 3.30
CA ALA A 13 5.25 -5.66 4.34
C ALA A 13 3.91 -6.28 4.79
N ASP A 14 3.67 -6.34 6.10
CA ASP A 14 2.30 -6.47 6.60
C ASP A 14 1.55 -5.16 6.34
N VAL A 15 0.30 -5.24 5.93
CA VAL A 15 -0.47 -4.07 5.48
C VAL A 15 -1.80 -4.00 6.21
N ALA A 16 -2.09 -2.84 6.80
CA ALA A 16 -3.34 -2.54 7.47
C ALA A 16 -4.12 -1.43 6.75
N PHE A 17 -5.42 -1.59 6.69
CA PHE A 17 -6.37 -0.64 6.13
C PHE A 17 -7.19 0.00 7.24
N TYR A 18 -7.38 1.32 7.16
CA TYR A 18 -8.19 2.07 8.12
C TYR A 18 -9.24 2.89 7.39
N SER A 19 -10.39 3.02 8.01
CA SER A 19 -11.42 3.95 7.55
C SER A 19 -10.95 5.39 7.67
N LEU A 20 -11.47 6.24 6.80
CA LEU A 20 -11.27 7.68 6.83
C LEU A 20 -12.52 8.37 7.39
N ASP A 21 -12.34 9.37 8.25
CA ASP A 21 -13.40 10.26 8.70
C ASP A 21 -13.81 11.26 7.60
N ASP A 22 -14.84 12.07 7.86
CA ASP A 22 -15.31 13.12 6.95
C ASP A 22 -14.24 14.17 6.59
N ASN A 23 -13.18 14.25 7.39
CA ASN A 23 -12.05 15.12 7.18
C ASN A 23 -10.92 14.45 6.37
N GLY A 24 -11.07 13.15 6.06
CA GLY A 24 -10.07 12.35 5.36
C GLY A 24 -8.89 11.94 6.25
N LYS A 25 -9.09 11.87 7.57
CA LYS A 25 -8.11 11.35 8.52
C LYS A 25 -8.43 9.92 8.89
N PRO A 26 -7.41 9.08 9.11
CA PRO A 26 -7.62 7.71 9.56
C PRO A 26 -8.19 7.70 10.98
N THR A 27 -9.07 6.74 11.24
CA THR A 27 -9.75 6.62 12.54
C THR A 27 -10.03 5.16 12.90
N GLY A 28 -10.03 4.88 14.20
CA GLY A 28 -10.40 3.59 14.75
C GLY A 28 -9.34 2.50 14.63
N LYS A 29 -9.80 1.28 14.75
CA LYS A 29 -8.97 0.08 14.52
C LYS A 29 -8.85 -0.20 13.03
N PRO A 30 -7.81 -0.95 12.62
CA PRO A 30 -7.75 -1.42 11.24
C PRO A 30 -9.03 -2.20 10.89
N VAL A 31 -9.63 -1.85 9.74
CA VAL A 31 -10.77 -2.61 9.20
C VAL A 31 -10.32 -3.93 8.60
N MET A 32 -9.06 -3.99 8.15
CA MET A 32 -8.43 -5.20 7.62
C MET A 32 -6.93 -5.16 7.85
N VAL A 33 -6.34 -6.33 8.14
CA VAL A 33 -4.88 -6.52 8.24
C VAL A 33 -4.51 -7.72 7.38
N PHE A 34 -3.56 -7.52 6.47
CA PHE A 34 -2.94 -8.55 5.64
C PHE A 34 -1.59 -8.90 6.23
N ASP A 35 -1.45 -10.10 6.78
CA ASP A 35 -0.22 -10.63 7.38
C ASP A 35 0.27 -11.92 6.68
N THR A 36 -0.35 -12.28 5.55
CA THR A 36 -0.01 -13.45 4.73
C THR A 36 0.38 -13.08 3.29
N LEU A 37 0.82 -11.84 3.08
CA LEU A 37 1.17 -11.32 1.77
C LEU A 37 2.36 -12.05 1.16
N LYS A 38 2.26 -12.36 -0.14
CA LYS A 38 3.36 -12.86 -0.97
C LYS A 38 4.11 -11.72 -1.65
N VAL A 39 3.38 -10.67 -2.03
CA VAL A 39 3.92 -9.50 -2.72
C VAL A 39 3.32 -8.23 -2.14
N SER A 40 4.18 -7.23 -1.95
CA SER A 40 3.78 -5.85 -1.70
C SER A 40 4.70 -4.95 -2.53
N ASN A 41 4.15 -4.28 -3.54
CA ASN A 41 4.90 -3.44 -4.46
C ASN A 41 4.31 -2.04 -4.55
N ILE A 42 5.17 -1.04 -4.42
CA ILE A 42 4.80 0.37 -4.56
C ILE A 42 5.50 0.91 -5.81
N GLU A 43 4.71 1.41 -6.74
CA GLU A 43 5.20 1.99 -7.98
C GLU A 43 4.83 3.46 -8.07
N PHE A 44 5.79 4.28 -8.49
CA PHE A 44 5.60 5.70 -8.77
C PHE A 44 5.87 5.97 -10.24
N THR A 45 4.95 6.66 -10.90
CA THR A 45 5.09 7.12 -12.27
C THR A 45 4.89 8.63 -12.36
N ALA A 46 5.47 9.25 -13.38
CA ALA A 46 5.23 10.65 -13.71
C ALA A 46 5.32 10.82 -15.23
N GLU A 47 4.53 11.74 -15.75
CA GLU A 47 4.63 12.14 -17.15
C GLU A 47 5.70 13.22 -17.30
N GLN A 48 6.30 13.28 -18.49
CA GLN A 48 7.32 14.26 -18.82
C GLN A 48 6.98 14.97 -20.12
N THR A 49 7.25 16.26 -20.19
CA THR A 49 7.26 17.02 -21.43
C THR A 49 8.60 17.73 -21.62
N GLU A 50 9.00 17.90 -22.87
CA GLU A 50 10.33 18.43 -23.20
C GLU A 50 10.20 19.62 -24.13
N ALA A 51 11.03 20.67 -23.88
CA ALA A 51 11.36 21.65 -24.88
C ALA A 51 12.61 21.20 -25.63
N ARG A 52 12.51 21.11 -26.93
CA ARG A 52 13.62 20.70 -27.81
C ARG A 52 14.00 21.80 -28.76
N GLY A 53 15.27 21.88 -29.18
CA GLY A 53 15.72 22.91 -30.12
C GLY A 53 17.20 22.81 -30.46
N GLY A 54 17.64 23.70 -31.32
CA GLY A 54 19.04 23.77 -31.78
C GLY A 54 19.40 22.70 -32.82
N LYS A 55 20.67 22.62 -33.17
CA LYS A 55 21.21 21.66 -34.16
C LYS A 55 21.13 20.26 -33.57
N GLY A 56 20.38 19.35 -34.22
CA GLY A 56 20.18 17.97 -33.75
C GLY A 56 18.94 17.79 -32.87
N ASN A 57 18.15 18.88 -32.65
CA ASN A 57 16.88 18.82 -31.89
C ASN A 57 16.99 18.14 -30.50
N ALA A 58 18.09 18.43 -29.79
CA ALA A 58 18.29 17.86 -28.45
C ALA A 58 17.28 18.41 -27.43
N PRO A 59 16.92 17.63 -26.39
CA PRO A 59 16.11 18.13 -25.29
C PRO A 59 16.87 19.19 -24.52
N LEU A 60 16.26 20.36 -24.31
CA LEU A 60 16.82 21.50 -23.60
C LEU A 60 16.30 21.67 -22.19
N ILE A 61 15.01 21.38 -22.00
CA ILE A 61 14.30 21.47 -20.70
C ILE A 61 13.33 20.31 -20.63
N ILE A 62 13.22 19.69 -19.44
CA ILE A 62 12.27 18.63 -19.15
C ILE A 62 11.42 19.09 -17.97
N TRP A 63 10.12 18.95 -18.05
CA TRP A 63 9.16 19.17 -16.96
C TRP A 63 8.47 17.87 -16.60
N ASP A 64 8.46 17.55 -15.31
CA ASP A 64 7.71 16.42 -14.75
C ASP A 64 6.34 16.89 -14.28
N TYR A 65 5.27 16.11 -14.59
CA TYR A 65 3.92 16.38 -14.13
C TYR A 65 3.14 15.07 -13.98
N GLY A 66 1.90 15.14 -13.47
CA GLY A 66 1.00 13.99 -13.42
C GLY A 66 1.52 12.82 -12.60
N ARG A 67 2.19 13.06 -11.44
CA ARG A 67 2.67 11.98 -10.59
C ARG A 67 1.53 11.09 -10.12
N GLU A 68 1.65 9.81 -10.39
CA GLU A 68 0.77 8.75 -9.92
C GLU A 68 1.55 7.76 -9.06
N ALA A 69 0.85 7.10 -8.14
CA ALA A 69 1.40 6.00 -7.37
C ALA A 69 0.36 4.89 -7.22
N THR A 70 0.84 3.66 -7.25
CA THR A 70 0.04 2.46 -7.03
C THR A 70 0.68 1.58 -5.98
N LEU A 71 -0.15 0.93 -5.17
CA LEU A 71 0.24 -0.16 -4.30
C LEU A 71 -0.42 -1.43 -4.83
N THR A 72 0.38 -2.43 -5.14
CA THR A 72 -0.09 -3.78 -5.50
C THR A 72 0.27 -4.73 -4.38
N ILE A 73 -0.71 -5.47 -3.87
CA ILE A 73 -0.52 -6.53 -2.89
C ILE A 73 -1.08 -7.84 -3.42
N GLU A 74 -0.40 -8.93 -3.10
CA GLU A 74 -0.87 -10.29 -3.40
C GLU A 74 -0.87 -11.10 -2.11
N ASP A 75 -2.03 -11.65 -1.78
CA ASP A 75 -2.22 -12.48 -0.59
C ASP A 75 -2.27 -13.97 -0.95
N ALA A 76 -1.72 -14.78 -0.05
CA ALA A 76 -1.75 -16.23 -0.17
C ALA A 76 -3.10 -16.83 0.19
N LEU A 77 -3.88 -16.14 1.00
CA LEU A 77 -5.16 -16.60 1.54
C LEU A 77 -6.26 -15.57 1.26
N LEU A 78 -7.41 -16.06 0.84
CA LEU A 78 -8.59 -15.25 0.61
C LEU A 78 -9.56 -15.41 1.80
N SER A 79 -10.02 -14.31 2.37
CA SER A 79 -11.08 -14.27 3.37
C SER A 79 -12.35 -13.58 2.85
N MET A 80 -13.49 -13.79 3.50
CA MET A 80 -14.71 -13.08 3.15
C MET A 80 -14.62 -11.58 3.45
N GLU A 81 -13.86 -11.22 4.47
CA GLU A 81 -13.56 -9.83 4.82
C GLU A 81 -12.71 -9.15 3.73
N THR A 82 -11.75 -9.88 3.15
CA THR A 82 -10.96 -9.37 1.99
C THR A 82 -11.87 -9.10 0.79
N LEU A 83 -12.80 -10.03 0.51
CA LEU A 83 -13.78 -9.83 -0.57
C LEU A 83 -14.71 -8.65 -0.26
N ALA A 84 -15.19 -8.51 0.98
CA ALA A 84 -16.00 -7.36 1.38
C ALA A 84 -15.26 -6.04 1.15
N LEU A 85 -14.00 -5.96 1.56
CA LEU A 85 -13.15 -4.76 1.33
C LEU A 85 -13.07 -4.36 -0.14
N MET A 86 -13.10 -5.34 -1.06
CA MET A 86 -12.97 -5.09 -2.50
C MET A 86 -14.25 -4.71 -3.20
N PHE A 87 -15.38 -5.14 -2.67
CA PHE A 87 -16.66 -4.93 -3.34
C PHE A 87 -17.60 -4.00 -2.58
N GLU A 88 -17.36 -3.81 -1.29
CA GLU A 88 -18.21 -3.02 -0.41
C GLU A 88 -17.40 -1.98 0.35
N ASP A 89 -18.10 -0.96 0.83
CA ASP A 89 -17.54 0.12 1.64
C ASP A 89 -17.51 -0.24 3.13
N ASP A 90 -18.29 -1.24 3.52
CA ASP A 90 -18.43 -1.68 4.92
C ASP A 90 -17.95 -3.12 5.09
N VAL A 91 -16.89 -3.30 5.87
CA VAL A 91 -16.31 -4.61 6.19
C VAL A 91 -16.74 -5.03 7.58
N THR A 92 -17.61 -6.04 7.64
CA THR A 92 -18.06 -6.62 8.91
C THR A 92 -17.32 -7.93 9.19
N ALA A 93 -16.62 -8.00 10.31
CA ALA A 93 -15.91 -9.19 10.72
C ALA A 93 -16.86 -10.38 10.94
N GLY A 94 -16.45 -11.57 10.47
CA GLY A 94 -17.24 -12.80 10.60
C GLY A 94 -18.36 -12.92 9.56
N THR A 95 -18.24 -12.24 8.44
CA THR A 95 -19.18 -12.35 7.32
C THR A 95 -19.05 -13.71 6.63
N ASP A 96 -20.14 -14.48 6.54
CA ASP A 96 -20.17 -15.78 5.83
C ASP A 96 -20.51 -15.65 4.35
N GLY A 97 -20.85 -14.45 3.88
CA GLY A 97 -21.18 -14.18 2.50
C GLY A 97 -21.36 -12.70 2.21
N ILE A 98 -21.05 -12.32 0.98
CA ILE A 98 -21.24 -10.97 0.46
C ILE A 98 -22.17 -11.00 -0.75
N THR A 99 -22.91 -9.93 -0.98
CA THR A 99 -23.73 -9.75 -2.17
C THR A 99 -23.15 -8.61 -3.01
N ILE A 100 -22.60 -8.96 -4.17
CA ILE A 100 -22.04 -7.97 -5.08
C ILE A 100 -23.19 -7.37 -5.90
N SER A 101 -23.42 -6.08 -5.76
CA SER A 101 -24.43 -5.35 -6.54
C SER A 101 -23.78 -4.49 -7.63
N ALA A 102 -24.55 -4.14 -8.66
CA ALA A 102 -24.05 -3.32 -9.77
C ALA A 102 -23.64 -1.90 -9.36
N ASN A 103 -24.05 -1.43 -8.19
CA ASN A 103 -23.84 -0.06 -7.73
C ASN A 103 -22.93 0.04 -6.50
N THR A 104 -22.40 -1.08 -6.02
CA THR A 104 -21.51 -1.12 -4.85
C THR A 104 -20.06 -1.11 -5.33
N PHE A 105 -19.26 -0.20 -4.80
CA PHE A 105 -17.85 -0.04 -5.13
C PHE A 105 -17.03 0.11 -3.86
N PRO A 106 -15.76 -0.34 -3.88
CA PRO A 106 -14.87 -0.24 -2.72
C PRO A 106 -14.69 1.21 -2.30
N GLY A 107 -14.53 1.40 -1.00
CA GLY A 107 -14.29 2.69 -0.38
C GLY A 107 -12.90 3.25 -0.62
N THR A 108 -12.60 4.29 0.12
CA THR A 108 -11.30 4.92 0.15
C THR A 108 -10.71 4.75 1.54
N TYR A 109 -9.46 4.31 1.62
CA TYR A 109 -8.83 3.90 2.87
C TYR A 109 -7.52 4.64 3.10
N TYR A 110 -7.15 4.79 4.36
CA TYR A 110 -5.77 5.01 4.76
C TYR A 110 -5.08 3.65 4.86
N VAL A 111 -3.86 3.55 4.34
CA VAL A 111 -3.13 2.29 4.31
C VAL A 111 -1.78 2.46 4.99
N GLU A 112 -1.49 1.63 5.95
CA GLU A 112 -0.20 1.55 6.64
C GLU A 112 0.43 0.19 6.39
N GLY A 113 1.68 0.18 5.93
CA GLY A 113 2.43 -1.06 5.78
C GLY A 113 3.72 -1.01 6.57
N LYS A 114 4.11 -2.13 7.16
CA LYS A 114 5.29 -2.28 8.00
C LYS A 114 6.12 -3.48 7.57
N THR A 115 7.43 -3.28 7.42
CA THR A 115 8.39 -4.32 7.08
C THR A 115 9.72 -4.05 7.78
N PHE A 116 10.71 -4.92 7.55
CA PHE A 116 12.02 -4.81 8.18
C PHE A 116 13.06 -4.24 7.21
N ALA A 117 13.80 -3.26 7.69
CA ALA A 117 14.95 -2.68 7.02
C ALA A 117 16.24 -3.03 7.75
N ARG A 118 17.09 -3.84 7.14
CA ARG A 118 18.37 -4.22 7.72
C ARG A 118 19.44 -3.19 7.42
N ASN A 119 20.07 -2.69 8.46
CA ASN A 119 21.16 -1.72 8.37
C ASN A 119 22.46 -2.38 7.87
N GLU A 120 23.09 -1.79 6.85
CA GLU A 120 24.35 -2.26 6.27
C GLU A 120 25.49 -2.31 7.30
N ASN A 121 25.60 -1.31 8.17
CA ASN A 121 26.76 -1.13 9.04
C ASN A 121 26.78 -2.07 10.24
N ASN A 122 25.61 -2.38 10.82
CA ASN A 122 25.52 -3.16 12.06
C ASN A 122 24.69 -4.44 11.95
N GLY A 123 24.10 -4.70 10.77
CA GLY A 123 23.28 -5.90 10.51
C GLY A 123 21.99 -6.00 11.33
N LYS A 124 21.61 -4.93 12.04
CA LYS A 124 20.39 -4.91 12.86
C LYS A 124 19.19 -4.53 12.03
N ASP A 125 18.03 -5.07 12.42
CA ASP A 125 16.75 -4.81 11.77
C ASP A 125 16.03 -3.65 12.46
N HIS A 126 15.45 -2.78 11.65
CA HIS A 126 14.65 -1.64 12.06
C HIS A 126 13.31 -1.71 11.37
N LEU A 127 12.26 -1.22 12.01
CA LEU A 127 10.96 -1.14 11.38
C LEU A 127 10.98 -0.09 10.29
N PHE A 128 10.50 -0.47 9.11
CA PHE A 128 10.28 0.41 7.98
C PHE A 128 8.78 0.48 7.71
N THR A 129 8.24 1.68 7.80
CA THR A 129 6.81 1.94 7.67
C THR A 129 6.54 2.81 6.44
N PHE A 130 5.56 2.43 5.64
CA PHE A 130 4.95 3.33 4.67
C PHE A 130 3.52 3.64 5.08
N LYS A 131 3.11 4.90 4.86
CA LYS A 131 1.78 5.39 5.16
C LYS A 131 1.22 6.07 3.92
N ILE A 132 0.13 5.54 3.38
CA ILE A 132 -0.61 6.12 2.27
C ILE A 132 -1.82 6.84 2.85
N HIS A 133 -1.82 8.17 2.77
CA HIS A 133 -2.86 8.98 3.41
C HIS A 133 -4.25 8.76 2.83
N LYS A 134 -4.33 8.44 1.54
CA LYS A 134 -5.58 8.16 0.86
C LYS A 134 -5.35 7.23 -0.32
N ALA A 135 -5.97 6.06 -0.31
CA ALA A 135 -5.90 5.08 -1.37
C ALA A 135 -7.28 4.58 -1.74
N LYS A 136 -7.51 4.34 -3.01
CA LYS A 136 -8.73 3.72 -3.52
C LYS A 136 -8.39 2.40 -4.18
N ILE A 137 -9.10 1.35 -3.80
CA ILE A 137 -8.98 0.02 -4.41
C ILE A 137 -9.47 0.13 -5.85
N ASN A 138 -8.73 -0.47 -6.79
CA ASN A 138 -9.19 -0.59 -8.17
C ASN A 138 -10.41 -1.51 -8.23
N SER A 139 -11.43 -1.09 -8.96
CA SER A 139 -12.68 -1.85 -9.06
C SER A 139 -12.59 -3.06 -10.02
N GLU A 140 -11.46 -3.24 -10.70
CA GLU A 140 -11.20 -4.44 -11.49
C GLU A 140 -10.72 -5.55 -10.58
N VAL A 141 -11.51 -6.63 -10.51
CA VAL A 141 -11.22 -7.80 -9.70
C VAL A 141 -11.33 -9.04 -10.56
N THR A 142 -10.32 -9.89 -10.51
CA THR A 142 -10.34 -11.20 -11.16
C THR A 142 -10.21 -12.29 -10.10
N LEU A 143 -11.22 -13.14 -10.00
CA LEU A 143 -11.19 -14.35 -9.18
C LEU A 143 -10.96 -15.54 -10.10
N THR A 144 -9.82 -16.19 -9.99
CA THR A 144 -9.49 -17.39 -10.76
C THR A 144 -9.70 -18.63 -9.87
N MET A 145 -10.49 -19.58 -10.36
CA MET A 145 -10.75 -20.86 -9.71
C MET A 145 -10.32 -21.96 -10.67
N GLU A 146 -9.27 -22.68 -10.33
CA GLU A 146 -8.71 -23.76 -11.14
C GLU A 146 -8.79 -25.09 -10.40
N ALA A 147 -9.09 -26.17 -11.13
CA ALA A 147 -9.24 -27.49 -10.54
C ALA A 147 -7.90 -28.18 -10.23
N GLU A 148 -6.84 -27.79 -10.94
CA GLU A 148 -5.48 -28.33 -10.79
C GLU A 148 -4.49 -27.17 -10.85
N GLY A 149 -3.53 -27.11 -9.92
CA GLY A 149 -2.49 -26.09 -9.89
C GLY A 149 -2.13 -25.63 -8.50
N ASP A 150 -1.32 -24.59 -8.41
CA ASP A 150 -1.02 -23.91 -7.17
C ASP A 150 -2.27 -23.18 -6.62
N PRO A 151 -2.41 -23.03 -5.32
CA PRO A 151 -3.50 -22.24 -4.73
C PRO A 151 -3.60 -20.87 -5.37
N SER A 152 -4.83 -20.45 -5.70
CA SER A 152 -5.07 -19.14 -6.29
C SER A 152 -4.53 -18.03 -5.39
N VAL A 153 -3.70 -17.18 -5.94
CA VAL A 153 -3.21 -15.97 -5.28
C VAL A 153 -4.23 -14.88 -5.51
N PHE A 154 -4.52 -14.16 -4.45
CA PHE A 154 -5.44 -13.04 -4.50
C PHE A 154 -4.66 -11.73 -4.63
N GLY A 155 -4.89 -10.99 -5.71
CA GLY A 155 -4.22 -9.73 -6.00
C GLY A 155 -5.17 -8.52 -5.92
N MET A 156 -4.67 -7.43 -5.35
CA MET A 156 -5.36 -6.16 -5.23
C MET A 156 -4.44 -5.03 -5.62
N THR A 157 -4.93 -4.10 -6.43
CA THR A 157 -4.21 -2.88 -6.79
C THR A 157 -4.95 -1.66 -6.26
N LEU A 158 -4.23 -0.78 -5.59
CA LEU A 158 -4.74 0.47 -5.06
C LEU A 158 -4.11 1.65 -5.80
N ARG A 159 -4.93 2.63 -6.17
CA ARG A 159 -4.43 3.94 -6.61
C ARG A 159 -4.26 4.85 -5.42
N VAL A 160 -3.08 5.44 -5.31
CA VAL A 160 -2.77 6.43 -4.28
C VAL A 160 -3.31 7.79 -4.71
N LEU A 161 -4.09 8.40 -3.84
CA LEU A 161 -4.67 9.73 -4.04
C LEU A 161 -3.93 10.74 -3.17
N ARG A 162 -4.03 12.01 -3.52
CA ARG A 162 -3.53 13.12 -2.70
C ARG A 162 -4.46 13.36 -1.51
N ASP A 163 -3.89 13.67 -0.37
CA ASP A 163 -4.62 14.25 0.75
C ASP A 163 -4.91 15.75 0.51
N LYS A 164 -5.49 16.43 1.51
CA LYS A 164 -5.81 17.86 1.45
C LYS A 164 -4.57 18.76 1.32
N ASP A 165 -3.43 18.28 1.82
CA ASP A 165 -2.14 19.01 1.82
C ASP A 165 -1.30 18.67 0.59
N GLY A 166 -1.80 17.81 -0.28
CA GLY A 166 -1.12 17.38 -1.51
C GLY A 166 -0.14 16.22 -1.33
N ASN A 167 -0.08 15.63 -0.13
CA ASN A 167 0.76 14.48 0.15
C ASN A 167 0.13 13.20 -0.37
N MET A 168 0.95 12.26 -0.81
CA MET A 168 0.50 10.95 -1.29
C MET A 168 0.89 9.84 -0.33
N MET A 169 2.14 9.86 0.13
CA MET A 169 2.72 8.80 0.93
C MET A 169 3.83 9.35 1.82
N GLU A 170 3.99 8.74 2.98
CA GLU A 170 5.10 8.92 3.90
C GLU A 170 5.88 7.61 4.04
N LEU A 171 7.21 7.69 4.02
CA LEU A 171 8.11 6.56 4.23
C LEU A 171 9.00 6.87 5.43
N THR A 172 8.97 6.01 6.43
CA THR A 172 9.71 6.22 7.69
C THR A 172 10.48 4.96 8.05
N ARG A 173 11.73 5.12 8.45
CA ARG A 173 12.53 4.08 9.08
C ARG A 173 12.73 4.45 10.55
N GLU A 174 12.35 3.57 11.44
CA GLU A 174 12.57 3.78 12.87
C GLU A 174 14.05 3.67 13.22
N SER A 175 14.49 4.45 14.21
CA SER A 175 15.87 4.43 14.70
C SER A 175 16.12 3.27 15.66
N GLU A 176 15.08 2.77 16.33
CA GLU A 176 15.18 1.67 17.28
C GLU A 176 15.34 0.33 16.56
N VAL A 177 16.06 -0.57 17.23
CA VAL A 177 16.23 -1.95 16.74
C VAL A 177 14.95 -2.71 17.05
N PHE A 178 14.40 -3.36 16.05
CA PHE A 178 13.20 -4.18 16.18
C PHE A 178 13.57 -5.66 16.33
N ASP A 179 12.88 -6.34 17.24
CA ASP A 179 13.02 -7.78 17.42
C ASP A 179 12.08 -8.49 16.40
N THR A 180 12.65 -9.04 15.35
CA THR A 180 11.91 -9.71 14.26
C THR A 180 11.18 -10.98 14.70
N THR A 181 11.34 -11.44 15.94
CA THR A 181 10.54 -12.54 16.52
C THR A 181 9.18 -12.06 17.02
N GLN A 182 9.01 -10.75 17.19
CA GLN A 182 7.74 -10.15 17.59
C GLN A 182 6.82 -9.95 16.37
N LYS A 183 5.52 -10.17 16.59
CA LYS A 183 4.51 -9.85 15.59
C LYS A 183 4.45 -8.33 15.40
N ILE A 184 4.31 -7.90 14.13
CA ILE A 184 4.03 -6.52 13.81
C ILE A 184 2.61 -6.18 14.26
N GLU A 185 2.47 -5.13 15.04
CA GLU A 185 1.18 -4.64 15.52
C GLU A 185 0.79 -3.33 14.84
N PHE A 186 -0.50 -3.20 14.55
CA PHE A 186 -1.11 -1.98 14.03
C PHE A 186 -1.99 -1.37 15.12
N ALA A 187 -1.66 -0.16 15.52
CA ALA A 187 -2.34 0.52 16.61
C ALA A 187 -3.72 1.05 16.19
N GLU A 188 -4.62 1.19 17.16
CA GLU A 188 -5.84 1.97 16.99
C GLU A 188 -5.49 3.45 16.87
N ILE A 189 -6.02 4.11 15.86
CA ILE A 189 -5.82 5.55 15.63
C ILE A 189 -6.95 6.31 16.31
N THR A 190 -6.60 7.07 17.33
CA THR A 190 -7.53 7.99 18.00
C THR A 190 -7.50 9.34 17.28
N ALA A 191 -8.68 9.84 16.92
CA ALA A 191 -8.86 11.11 16.23
C ALA A 191 -8.43 12.34 17.07
#